data_cdab986388bfaeec6a186027da70721c
#
_entry.id   cdab986388bfaeec6a186027da70721c
#
_cell.length_a   1.000
_cell.length_b   1.000
_cell.length_c   1.000
_cell.angle_alpha   90.00
_cell.angle_beta   90.00
_cell.angle_gamma   90.00
#
_symmetry.space_group_name_H-M   'P 1'
#
loop_
_entity.id
_entity.type
_entity.pdbx_description
1 polymer ?
#
loop_
_entity_poly.entity_id
_entity_poly.type
_entity_poly.pdbx_seq_one_letter_code
_entity_poly.pdbx_strand_id
1 'polypeptide(L)'
;MRSYFNSIPPVTKNLLIINLLLWFATLVIGTNPATGSYRLVDWMGLHAFGAGQFNVAQLITYMFLHDPSSFSHVFFNMFSVYMFGRTLEQVWGSKRFLFYYITTGMGAGYFISHHIRY
;
A
#
# COMPACT_ATOMS: atom_id res chain seq x y z
N MET A 1 -9.24 -27.67 14.63
CA MET A 1 -9.11 -26.30 15.12
C MET A 1 -8.66 -25.40 13.97
N ARG A 2 -9.33 -24.29 13.77
CA ARG A 2 -8.87 -23.34 12.77
C ARG A 2 -7.57 -22.69 13.23
N SER A 3 -6.63 -22.54 12.32
CA SER A 3 -5.45 -21.77 12.61
C SER A 3 -5.85 -20.28 12.78
N TYR A 4 -5.04 -19.56 13.56
CA TYR A 4 -5.25 -18.13 13.72
C TYR A 4 -5.31 -17.40 12.38
N PHE A 5 -4.46 -17.82 11.45
CA PHE A 5 -4.37 -17.22 10.11
C PHE A 5 -5.69 -17.36 9.33
N ASN A 6 -6.38 -18.50 9.50
CA ASN A 6 -7.64 -18.74 8.80
C ASN A 6 -8.80 -17.90 9.35
N SER A 7 -8.63 -17.28 10.52
CA SER A 7 -9.65 -16.40 11.09
C SER A 7 -9.63 -14.99 10.48
N ILE A 8 -8.62 -14.67 9.69
CA ILE A 8 -8.50 -13.36 9.04
C ILE A 8 -9.37 -13.36 7.78
N PRO A 9 -10.27 -12.36 7.62
CA PRO A 9 -11.11 -12.30 6.42
C PRO A 9 -10.28 -12.20 5.13
N PRO A 10 -10.80 -12.70 4.00
CA PRO A 10 -9.96 -12.90 2.81
C PRO A 10 -9.37 -11.63 2.22
N VAL A 11 -10.11 -10.53 2.16
CA VAL A 11 -9.55 -9.28 1.59
C VAL A 11 -8.48 -8.73 2.51
N THR A 12 -8.74 -8.69 3.82
CA THR A 12 -7.75 -8.23 4.81
C THR A 12 -6.48 -9.07 4.72
N LYS A 13 -6.64 -10.40 4.64
CA LYS A 13 -5.50 -11.31 4.53
C LYS A 13 -4.69 -11.04 3.26
N ASN A 14 -5.36 -10.87 2.13
CA ASN A 14 -4.69 -10.62 0.86
C ASN A 14 -3.97 -9.28 0.86
N LEU A 15 -4.58 -8.24 1.44
CA LEU A 15 -3.92 -6.94 1.56
C LEU A 15 -2.66 -7.02 2.40
N LEU A 16 -2.70 -7.78 3.50
CA LEU A 16 -1.52 -7.97 4.35
C LEU A 16 -0.41 -8.68 3.57
N ILE A 17 -0.75 -9.73 2.84
CA ILE A 17 0.21 -10.48 2.05
C ILE A 17 0.84 -9.62 0.95
N ILE A 18 0.01 -8.85 0.23
CA ILE A 18 0.51 -7.98 -0.85
C ILE A 18 1.45 -6.93 -0.29
N ASN A 19 1.09 -6.28 0.82
CA ASN A 19 1.95 -5.29 1.46
C ASN A 19 3.30 -5.89 1.86
N LEU A 20 3.27 -7.06 2.46
CA LEU A 20 4.50 -7.73 2.90
C LEU A 20 5.39 -8.13 1.71
N LEU A 21 4.78 -8.68 0.66
CA LEU A 21 5.52 -9.11 -0.53
C LEU A 21 6.15 -7.92 -1.24
N LEU A 22 5.42 -6.80 -1.36
CA LEU A 22 5.96 -5.61 -2.03
C LEU A 22 7.06 -4.95 -1.19
N TRP A 23 6.94 -4.96 0.14
CA TRP A 23 8.02 -4.50 1.00
C TRP A 23 9.29 -5.31 0.78
N PHE A 24 9.14 -6.64 0.77
CA PHE A 24 10.28 -7.51 0.54
C PHE A 24 10.87 -7.31 -0.86
N ALA A 25 10.01 -7.19 -1.88
CA ALA A 25 10.45 -6.94 -3.26
C ALA A 25 11.21 -5.63 -3.37
N THR A 26 10.78 -4.59 -2.65
CA THR A 26 11.47 -3.31 -2.65
C THR A 26 12.91 -3.45 -2.17
N LEU A 27 13.12 -4.24 -1.12
CA LEU A 27 14.46 -4.51 -0.59
C LEU A 27 15.31 -5.31 -1.58
N VAL A 28 14.72 -6.35 -2.20
CA VAL A 28 15.45 -7.24 -3.12
C VAL A 28 15.85 -6.51 -4.40
N ILE A 29 14.92 -5.73 -4.98
CA ILE A 29 15.21 -4.95 -6.20
C ILE A 29 16.24 -3.87 -5.93
N GLY A 30 16.20 -3.28 -4.74
CA GLY A 30 17.22 -2.36 -4.28
C GLY A 30 17.12 -0.95 -4.84
N THR A 31 18.21 -0.21 -4.69
CA THR A 31 18.25 1.21 -5.02
C THR A 31 18.89 1.47 -6.37
N ASN A 32 18.56 2.63 -6.95
CA ASN A 32 19.25 3.16 -8.12
C ASN A 32 20.52 3.87 -7.63
N PRO A 33 21.73 3.43 -8.07
CA PRO A 33 22.98 4.06 -7.59
C PRO A 33 23.09 5.52 -7.94
N ALA A 34 22.43 5.96 -9.02
CA ALA A 34 22.53 7.36 -9.47
C ALA A 34 21.74 8.31 -8.58
N THR A 35 20.63 7.83 -7.98
CA THR A 35 19.74 8.69 -7.19
C THR A 35 19.67 8.30 -5.73
N GLY A 36 20.04 7.06 -5.38
CA GLY A 36 19.92 6.55 -4.02
C GLY A 36 18.50 6.13 -3.63
N SER A 37 17.53 6.32 -4.51
CA SER A 37 16.14 5.93 -4.22
C SER A 37 15.87 4.49 -4.62
N TYR A 38 14.87 3.89 -3.97
CA TYR A 38 14.46 2.52 -4.30
C TYR A 38 13.75 2.49 -5.64
N ARG A 39 14.20 1.58 -6.51
CA ARG A 39 13.66 1.48 -7.87
C ARG A 39 12.17 1.20 -7.91
N LEU A 40 11.70 0.30 -7.05
CA LEU A 40 10.28 -0.04 -7.02
C LEU A 40 9.44 1.16 -6.61
N VAL A 41 9.91 1.97 -5.67
CA VAL A 41 9.22 3.19 -5.25
C VAL A 41 9.19 4.21 -6.40
N ASP A 42 10.27 4.33 -7.16
CA ASP A 42 10.29 5.22 -8.33
C ASP A 42 9.29 4.79 -9.39
N TRP A 43 9.14 3.48 -9.61
CA TRP A 43 8.26 2.96 -10.66
C TRP A 43 6.78 3.00 -10.26
N MET A 44 6.48 2.65 -9.02
CA MET A 44 5.11 2.40 -8.56
C MET A 44 4.64 3.38 -7.50
N GLY A 45 5.53 4.21 -6.97
CA GLY A 45 5.18 5.20 -5.98
C GLY A 45 4.45 6.39 -6.57
N LEU A 46 3.82 7.16 -5.71
CA LEU A 46 3.00 8.31 -6.12
C LEU A 46 3.90 9.49 -6.48
N HIS A 47 3.64 10.09 -7.65
CA HIS A 47 4.31 11.31 -8.10
C HIS A 47 3.29 12.45 -8.23
N ALA A 48 3.79 13.68 -8.21
CA ALA A 48 2.94 14.86 -8.38
C ALA A 48 2.42 14.95 -9.82
N PHE A 49 1.23 15.53 -9.99
CA PHE A 49 0.63 15.68 -11.32
C PHE A 49 1.51 16.44 -12.30
N GLY A 50 2.22 17.47 -11.83
CA GLY A 50 3.09 18.25 -12.68
C GLY A 50 4.44 17.61 -12.97
N ALA A 51 4.79 16.51 -12.33
CA ALA A 51 6.01 15.78 -12.63
C ALA A 51 5.76 14.82 -13.80
N GLY A 52 6.67 14.76 -14.75
CA GLY A 52 6.49 13.90 -15.91
C GLY A 52 6.37 12.41 -15.62
N GLN A 53 6.63 12.00 -14.38
CA GLN A 53 6.57 10.60 -13.96
C GLN A 53 5.21 10.16 -13.43
N PHE A 54 4.24 11.09 -13.33
CA PHE A 54 2.92 10.72 -12.82
C PHE A 54 2.20 9.77 -13.78
N ASN A 55 1.57 8.74 -13.18
CA ASN A 55 0.74 7.77 -13.91
C ASN A 55 -0.48 7.48 -13.05
N VAL A 56 -1.66 7.39 -13.66
CA VAL A 56 -2.91 7.14 -12.92
C VAL A 56 -2.85 5.86 -12.09
N ALA A 57 -2.18 4.83 -12.59
CA ALA A 57 -2.04 3.58 -11.84
C ALA A 57 -1.35 3.78 -10.49
N GLN A 58 -0.55 4.83 -10.33
CA GLN A 58 0.10 5.13 -9.07
C GLN A 58 -0.89 5.47 -7.94
N LEU A 59 -2.11 5.90 -8.29
CA LEU A 59 -3.16 6.13 -7.30
C LEU A 59 -3.56 4.85 -6.57
N ILE A 60 -3.27 3.69 -7.14
CA ILE A 60 -3.50 2.40 -6.51
C ILE A 60 -2.20 1.80 -6.00
N THR A 61 -1.17 1.77 -6.81
CA THR A 61 0.08 1.07 -6.48
C THR A 61 0.78 1.68 -5.27
N TYR A 62 0.72 3.00 -5.09
CA TYR A 62 1.38 3.63 -3.95
C TYR A 62 0.85 3.13 -2.60
N MET A 63 -0.40 2.65 -2.56
CA MET A 63 -1.04 2.20 -1.32
C MET A 63 -0.33 0.98 -0.72
N PHE A 64 0.41 0.25 -1.52
CA PHE A 64 1.06 -1.00 -1.10
C PHE A 64 2.57 -0.84 -0.89
N LEU A 65 3.09 0.37 -1.13
CA LEU A 65 4.53 0.63 -0.98
C LEU A 65 4.81 1.29 0.36
N HIS A 66 5.94 0.92 0.96
CA HIS A 66 6.38 1.48 2.23
C HIS A 66 7.86 1.78 2.14
N ASP A 67 8.33 2.73 2.95
CA ASP A 67 9.74 3.03 3.05
C ASP A 67 10.44 1.82 3.68
N PRO A 68 11.27 1.10 2.92
CA PRO A 68 11.91 -0.12 3.43
C PRO A 68 13.02 0.17 4.44
N SER A 69 13.46 1.41 4.58
CA SER A 69 14.46 1.78 5.58
C SER A 69 13.86 1.83 6.99
N SER A 70 12.53 1.83 7.12
CA SER A 70 11.86 1.89 8.41
C SER A 70 10.88 0.73 8.56
N PHE A 71 11.30 -0.30 9.26
CA PHE A 71 10.43 -1.44 9.57
C PHE A 71 9.20 -1.01 10.37
N SER A 72 9.33 0.04 11.19
CA SER A 72 8.22 0.53 12.00
C SER A 72 7.03 0.96 11.12
N HIS A 73 7.28 1.64 9.99
CA HIS A 73 6.21 2.06 9.08
C HIS A 73 5.46 0.86 8.51
N VAL A 74 6.20 -0.16 8.06
CA VAL A 74 5.59 -1.39 7.54
C VAL A 74 4.75 -2.06 8.63
N PHE A 75 5.31 -2.19 9.81
CA PHE A 75 4.64 -2.86 10.93
C PHE A 75 3.36 -2.13 11.32
N PHE A 76 3.42 -0.80 11.50
CA PHE A 76 2.24 -0.04 11.90
C PHE A 76 1.17 -0.04 10.81
N ASN A 77 1.58 0.05 9.55
CA ASN A 77 0.61 0.00 8.45
C ASN A 77 -0.09 -1.37 8.40
N MET A 78 0.67 -2.44 8.51
CA MET A 78 0.10 -3.79 8.49
C MET A 78 -0.78 -4.05 9.71
N PHE A 79 -0.38 -3.55 10.87
CA PHE A 79 -1.17 -3.67 12.09
C PHE A 79 -2.50 -2.93 11.94
N SER A 80 -2.47 -1.72 11.36
CA SER A 80 -3.68 -0.94 11.13
C SER A 80 -4.61 -1.63 10.14
N VAL A 81 -4.08 -2.17 9.05
CA VAL A 81 -4.85 -2.93 8.07
C VAL A 81 -5.48 -4.15 8.73
N TYR A 82 -4.73 -4.86 9.56
CA TYR A 82 -5.24 -6.03 10.28
C TYR A 82 -6.39 -5.66 11.22
N MET A 83 -6.18 -4.65 12.05
CA MET A 83 -7.16 -4.26 13.07
C MET A 83 -8.45 -3.73 12.44
N PHE A 84 -8.30 -2.72 11.59
CA PHE A 84 -9.47 -2.06 11.00
C PHE A 84 -10.06 -2.87 9.87
N GLY A 85 -9.21 -3.48 9.05
CA GLY A 85 -9.68 -4.28 7.92
C GLY A 85 -10.47 -5.50 8.37
N ARG A 86 -9.99 -6.20 9.38
CA ARG A 86 -10.69 -7.37 9.93
C ARG A 86 -12.10 -6.99 10.37
N THR A 87 -12.22 -5.91 11.14
CA THR A 87 -13.51 -5.47 11.65
C THR A 87 -14.43 -5.00 10.52
N LEU A 88 -13.94 -4.15 9.63
CA LEU A 88 -14.74 -3.60 8.55
C LEU A 88 -15.17 -4.66 7.55
N GLU A 89 -14.28 -5.58 7.23
CA GLU A 89 -14.62 -6.66 6.30
C GLU A 89 -15.69 -7.59 6.89
N GLN A 90 -15.62 -7.87 8.19
CA GLN A 90 -16.61 -8.70 8.86
C GLN A 90 -17.98 -8.03 8.92
N VAL A 91 -18.01 -6.71 9.11
CA VAL A 91 -19.27 -5.96 9.20
C VAL A 91 -19.88 -5.68 7.82
N TRP A 92 -19.05 -5.24 6.88
CA TRP A 92 -19.51 -4.78 5.56
C TRP A 92 -19.49 -5.85 4.49
N GLY A 93 -18.73 -6.92 4.70
CA GLY A 93 -18.47 -7.92 3.66
C GLY A 93 -17.27 -7.55 2.81
N SER A 94 -16.73 -8.56 2.12
CA SER A 94 -15.46 -8.43 1.41
C SER A 94 -15.51 -7.42 0.26
N LYS A 95 -16.60 -7.42 -0.52
CA LYS A 95 -16.71 -6.53 -1.69
C LYS A 95 -16.80 -5.08 -1.28
N ARG A 96 -17.61 -4.77 -0.27
CA ARG A 96 -17.77 -3.40 0.20
C ARG A 96 -16.50 -2.89 0.86
N PHE A 97 -15.83 -3.74 1.62
CA PHE A 97 -14.58 -3.37 2.25
C PHE A 97 -13.50 -3.08 1.20
N LEU A 98 -13.36 -3.95 0.20
CA LEU A 98 -12.37 -3.76 -0.86
C LEU A 98 -12.65 -2.47 -1.64
N PHE A 99 -13.91 -2.23 -2.00
CA PHE A 99 -14.30 -1.00 -2.69
C PHE A 99 -13.96 0.23 -1.84
N TYR A 100 -14.28 0.20 -0.56
CA TYR A 100 -13.96 1.28 0.36
C TYR A 100 -12.46 1.51 0.45
N TYR A 101 -11.69 0.45 0.59
CA TYR A 101 -10.24 0.54 0.72
C TYR A 101 -9.61 1.18 -0.51
N ILE A 102 -9.96 0.67 -1.69
CA ILE A 102 -9.41 1.17 -2.96
C ILE A 102 -9.85 2.61 -3.21
N THR A 103 -11.14 2.91 -3.03
CA THR A 103 -11.68 4.25 -3.30
C THR A 103 -11.08 5.28 -2.37
N THR A 104 -10.97 4.97 -1.08
CA THR A 104 -10.38 5.87 -0.09
C THR A 104 -8.91 6.09 -0.39
N GLY A 105 -8.18 5.04 -0.74
CA GLY A 105 -6.77 5.14 -1.08
C GLY A 105 -6.54 5.96 -2.34
N MET A 106 -7.36 5.77 -3.37
CA MET A 106 -7.27 6.56 -4.60
C MET A 106 -7.59 8.04 -4.34
N GLY A 107 -8.59 8.32 -3.53
CA GLY A 107 -8.93 9.70 -3.16
C GLY A 107 -7.82 10.39 -2.40
N ALA A 108 -7.21 9.70 -1.44
CA ALA A 108 -6.07 10.22 -0.71
C ALA A 108 -4.88 10.45 -1.64
N GLY A 109 -4.62 9.51 -2.56
CA GLY A 109 -3.54 9.65 -3.53
C GLY A 109 -3.76 10.82 -4.47
N TYR A 110 -5.00 11.01 -4.94
CA TYR A 110 -5.36 12.15 -5.79
C TYR A 110 -5.06 13.46 -5.05
N PHE A 111 -5.51 13.57 -3.81
CA PHE A 111 -5.30 14.78 -3.02
C PHE A 111 -3.81 15.05 -2.80
N ILE A 112 -3.04 14.03 -2.43
CA ILE A 112 -1.60 14.17 -2.18
C ILE A 112 -0.89 14.57 -3.47
N SER A 113 -1.16 13.89 -4.59
CA SER A 113 -0.52 14.15 -5.87
C SER A 113 -0.80 15.58 -6.35
N HIS A 114 -2.03 16.08 -6.13
CA HIS A 114 -2.41 17.42 -6.52
C HIS A 114 -1.70 18.50 -5.67
N HIS A 115 -1.35 18.18 -4.42
CA HIS A 115 -0.77 19.12 -3.48
C HIS A 115 0.73 18.97 -3.28
N ILE A 116 1.36 17.95 -3.86
CA ILE A 116 2.82 17.80 -3.81
C ILE A 116 3.46 18.89 -4.66
N ARG A 117 4.53 19.48 -4.14
CA ARG A 117 5.33 20.46 -4.86
C ARG A 117 6.76 19.98 -4.99
N TYR A 118 7.35 20.23 -6.12
CA TYR A 118 8.73 19.92 -6.40
C TYR A 118 9.53 21.21 -6.55
#